data_cbbeb9e55bc6efc1fc5d45c70291df54
#
_entry.id   cbbeb9e55bc6efc1fc5d45c70291df54
#
_cell.length_a   1.000
_cell.length_b   1.000
_cell.length_c   1.000
_cell.angle_alpha   90.00
_cell.angle_beta   90.00
_cell.angle_gamma   90.00
#
_symmetry.space_group_name_H-M   'P 1'
#
loop_
_entity.id
_entity.type
_entity.pdbx_description
1 polymer ?
#
loop_
_entity_poly.entity_id
_entity_poly.type
_entity_poly.pdbx_seq_one_letter_code
_entity_poly.pdbx_strand_id
1 'polypeptide(L)'
;MTMTSNWTPFLVGASLHVLSEEKTKDVNNLLRFISEKGITFLNITPSHFSLLSSAREFLADADIPLPESMRVMLGGEVISTKDLNQWLKFYPGHRFINEYGPTEATVASTYFRIPVNADNQVDLPVVPIGKPVYNTQIYILNRFREHCMPGVPGELYIGGMGVSRGYHNKPEKNAEAFVPNPFNPADPSDRLYRTGDVVRMLDTGDLEFLGREDHQINLRGYRIEAGEIESALREHESVTEAVVVPRKDTAGNLT
;
A
#
# COMPACT_ATOMS: atom_id res chain seq x y z
N MET A 1 -4.23 0.05 -6.79
CA MET A 1 -3.22 0.77 -7.61
C MET A 1 -3.70 1.19 -9.01
N THR A 2 -4.66 0.51 -9.62
CA THR A 2 -5.05 0.73 -11.04
C THR A 2 -5.62 2.12 -11.32
N MET A 3 -6.39 2.70 -10.41
CA MET A 3 -7.04 4.01 -10.64
C MET A 3 -6.05 5.16 -10.67
N THR A 4 -5.12 5.22 -9.72
CA THR A 4 -4.08 6.25 -9.65
C THR A 4 -3.18 6.22 -10.89
N SER A 5 -2.83 5.02 -11.37
CA SER A 5 -1.96 4.86 -12.54
C SER A 5 -2.67 5.17 -13.86
N ASN A 6 -3.97 4.89 -13.97
CA ASN A 6 -4.65 4.97 -15.25
C ASN A 6 -5.13 6.40 -15.61
N TRP A 7 -5.62 7.16 -14.63
CA TRP A 7 -6.24 8.46 -14.91
C TRP A 7 -5.30 9.64 -14.76
N THR A 8 -4.39 9.58 -13.76
CA THR A 8 -3.49 10.70 -13.47
C THR A 8 -2.61 11.14 -14.65
N PRO A 9 -2.04 10.24 -15.49
CA PRO A 9 -1.25 10.65 -16.63
C PRO A 9 -2.03 11.52 -17.62
N PHE A 10 -3.28 11.18 -17.88
CA PHE A 10 -4.12 11.94 -18.83
C PHE A 10 -4.47 13.34 -18.32
N LEU A 11 -4.62 13.50 -17.00
CA LEU A 11 -4.91 14.81 -16.39
C LEU A 11 -3.74 15.80 -16.51
N VAL A 12 -2.52 15.31 -16.67
CA VAL A 12 -1.31 16.14 -16.77
C VAL A 12 -0.65 16.09 -18.15
N GLY A 13 -1.33 15.49 -19.14
CA GLY A 13 -0.82 15.38 -20.52
C GLY A 13 0.34 14.41 -20.67
N ALA A 14 0.49 13.45 -19.76
CA ALA A 14 1.48 12.40 -19.84
C ALA A 14 0.98 11.16 -20.60
N SER A 15 1.88 10.26 -21.00
CA SER A 15 1.54 9.00 -21.64
C SER A 15 1.47 7.85 -20.63
N LEU A 16 0.51 6.95 -20.83
CA LEU A 16 0.38 5.71 -20.08
C LEU A 16 0.89 4.54 -20.92
N HIS A 17 1.82 3.76 -20.37
CA HIS A 17 2.30 2.54 -20.97
C HIS A 17 1.74 1.32 -20.22
N VAL A 18 0.99 0.48 -20.91
CA VAL A 18 0.37 -0.72 -20.35
C VAL A 18 1.15 -1.94 -20.85
N LEU A 19 1.59 -2.79 -19.91
CA LEU A 19 2.26 -4.04 -20.23
C LEU A 19 1.31 -5.23 -20.03
N SER A 20 1.55 -6.30 -20.82
CA SER A 20 0.90 -7.58 -20.55
C SER A 20 1.44 -8.20 -19.26
N GLU A 21 0.62 -9.04 -18.63
CA GLU A 21 1.01 -9.74 -17.39
C GLU A 21 2.29 -10.55 -17.55
N GLU A 22 2.48 -11.21 -18.69
CA GLU A 22 3.70 -11.98 -18.99
C GLU A 22 4.97 -11.10 -18.96
N LYS A 23 4.88 -9.89 -19.55
CA LYS A 23 6.01 -8.94 -19.57
C LYS A 23 6.33 -8.35 -18.22
N THR A 24 5.35 -8.24 -17.33
CA THR A 24 5.57 -7.74 -15.96
C THR A 24 6.21 -8.78 -15.05
N LYS A 25 6.05 -10.09 -15.34
CA LYS A 25 6.66 -11.18 -14.57
C LYS A 25 8.17 -11.33 -14.84
N ASP A 26 8.64 -10.94 -16.01
CA ASP A 26 10.07 -10.93 -16.34
C ASP A 26 10.70 -9.59 -15.97
N VAL A 27 11.40 -9.60 -14.87
CA VAL A 27 12.01 -8.42 -14.26
C VAL A 27 13.05 -7.77 -15.18
N ASN A 28 13.81 -8.56 -15.94
CA ASN A 28 14.81 -8.06 -16.88
C ASN A 28 14.15 -7.35 -18.06
N ASN A 29 13.07 -7.91 -18.57
CA ASN A 29 12.28 -7.29 -19.63
C ASN A 29 11.61 -6.01 -19.12
N LEU A 30 11.16 -5.98 -17.86
CA LEU A 30 10.58 -4.78 -17.26
C LEU A 30 11.62 -3.66 -17.14
N LEU A 31 12.83 -3.94 -16.66
CA LEU A 31 13.92 -2.96 -16.59
C LEU A 31 14.26 -2.38 -17.98
N ARG A 32 14.40 -3.24 -18.99
CA ARG A 32 14.64 -2.81 -20.38
C ARG A 32 13.50 -1.94 -20.91
N PHE A 33 12.27 -2.33 -20.66
CA PHE A 33 11.10 -1.58 -21.08
C PHE A 33 11.05 -0.18 -20.43
N ILE A 34 11.34 -0.07 -19.13
CA ILE A 34 11.44 1.22 -18.42
C ILE A 34 12.50 2.10 -19.09
N SER A 35 13.66 1.52 -19.41
CA SER A 35 14.75 2.21 -20.10
C SER A 35 14.33 2.67 -21.51
N GLU A 36 13.86 1.75 -22.36
CA GLU A 36 13.53 2.01 -23.76
C GLU A 36 12.39 3.03 -23.93
N LYS A 37 11.42 3.02 -23.01
CA LYS A 37 10.27 3.94 -23.04
C LYS A 37 10.50 5.22 -22.28
N GLY A 38 11.62 5.36 -21.58
CA GLY A 38 11.92 6.54 -20.78
C GLY A 38 10.89 6.78 -19.68
N ILE A 39 10.47 5.72 -18.97
CA ILE A 39 9.42 5.81 -17.95
C ILE A 39 9.91 6.65 -16.77
N THR A 40 9.24 7.75 -16.50
CA THR A 40 9.59 8.68 -15.41
C THR A 40 8.74 8.51 -14.15
N PHE A 41 7.66 7.72 -14.23
CA PHE A 41 6.80 7.39 -13.10
C PHE A 41 6.44 5.91 -13.14
N LEU A 42 6.74 5.20 -12.06
CA LEU A 42 6.45 3.78 -11.89
C LEU A 42 5.56 3.58 -10.65
N ASN A 43 4.42 2.92 -10.82
CA ASN A 43 3.58 2.49 -9.70
C ASN A 43 3.64 0.97 -9.57
N ILE A 44 4.12 0.47 -8.43
CA ILE A 44 4.48 -0.93 -8.24
C ILE A 44 4.30 -1.33 -6.77
N THR A 45 4.03 -2.62 -6.50
CA THR A 45 4.03 -3.13 -5.13
C THR A 45 5.45 -3.24 -4.56
N PRO A 46 5.64 -3.08 -3.23
CA PRO A 46 6.94 -3.30 -2.59
C PRO A 46 7.59 -4.64 -2.92
N SER A 47 6.84 -5.74 -2.90
CA SER A 47 7.36 -7.07 -3.27
C SER A 47 7.89 -7.10 -4.70
N HIS A 48 7.19 -6.51 -5.66
CA HIS A 48 7.64 -6.49 -7.05
C HIS A 48 8.83 -5.54 -7.24
N PHE A 49 8.85 -4.43 -6.52
CA PHE A 49 10.01 -3.53 -6.47
C PHE A 49 11.25 -4.21 -5.88
N SER A 50 11.11 -5.02 -4.84
CA SER A 50 12.19 -5.83 -4.26
C SER A 50 12.83 -6.75 -5.30
N LEU A 51 12.01 -7.39 -6.14
CA LEU A 51 12.50 -8.20 -7.26
C LEU A 51 13.26 -7.36 -8.29
N LEU A 52 12.77 -6.15 -8.64
CA LEU A 52 13.49 -5.23 -9.53
C LEU A 52 14.83 -4.80 -8.95
N SER A 53 14.87 -4.44 -7.67
CA SER A 53 16.07 -4.01 -6.97
C SER A 53 17.11 -5.13 -6.92
N SER A 54 16.68 -6.36 -6.62
CA SER A 54 17.55 -7.54 -6.60
C SER A 54 18.07 -7.90 -7.99
N ALA A 55 17.21 -7.88 -9.02
CA ALA A 55 17.64 -8.16 -10.39
C ALA A 55 18.65 -7.12 -10.89
N ARG A 56 18.48 -5.84 -10.52
CA ARG A 56 19.46 -4.80 -10.87
C ARG A 56 20.83 -5.06 -10.24
N GLU A 57 20.87 -5.59 -9.02
CA GLU A 57 22.12 -5.97 -8.36
C GLU A 57 22.83 -7.12 -9.11
N PHE A 58 22.10 -8.16 -9.53
CA PHE A 58 22.64 -9.25 -10.36
C PHE A 58 23.14 -8.78 -11.72
N LEU A 59 22.57 -7.70 -12.25
CA LEU A 59 22.96 -7.08 -13.51
C LEU A 59 23.90 -5.87 -13.27
N ALA A 60 24.69 -5.87 -12.21
CA ALA A 60 25.52 -4.73 -11.81
C ALA A 60 26.45 -4.26 -12.94
N ASP A 61 27.00 -5.19 -13.72
CA ASP A 61 27.89 -4.90 -14.84
C ASP A 61 27.15 -4.50 -16.14
N ALA A 62 25.83 -4.66 -16.19
CA ALA A 62 25.06 -4.29 -17.36
C ALA A 62 24.72 -2.79 -17.33
N ASP A 63 24.98 -2.09 -18.42
CA ASP A 63 24.53 -0.72 -18.60
C ASP A 63 23.04 -0.72 -18.95
N ILE A 64 22.19 -0.44 -17.95
CA ILE A 64 20.75 -0.28 -18.11
C ILE A 64 20.42 1.17 -17.72
N PRO A 65 20.48 2.11 -18.66
CA PRO A 65 20.25 3.52 -18.37
C PRO A 65 18.74 3.75 -18.14
N LEU A 66 18.36 3.97 -16.89
CA LEU A 66 17.03 4.48 -16.58
C LEU A 66 17.02 6.02 -16.61
N PRO A 67 15.85 6.66 -16.74
CA PRO A 67 15.75 8.10 -16.67
C PRO A 67 16.44 8.63 -15.40
N GLU A 68 17.21 9.69 -15.52
CA GLU A 68 17.97 10.29 -14.41
C GLU A 68 17.08 10.63 -13.20
N SER A 69 15.85 11.05 -13.48
CA SER A 69 14.85 11.39 -12.46
C SER A 69 13.58 10.58 -12.67
N MET A 70 13.43 9.51 -11.93
CA MET A 70 12.21 8.70 -11.91
C MET A 70 11.57 8.75 -10.52
N ARG A 71 10.23 8.78 -10.47
CA ARG A 71 9.45 8.62 -9.25
C ARG A 71 8.85 7.22 -9.19
N VAL A 72 9.06 6.55 -8.07
CA VAL A 72 8.51 5.23 -7.81
C VAL A 72 7.47 5.36 -6.70
N MET A 73 6.23 5.07 -7.02
CA MET A 73 5.13 4.96 -6.06
C MET A 73 4.99 3.52 -5.63
N LEU A 74 5.05 3.30 -4.34
CA LEU A 74 4.97 2.00 -3.70
C LEU A 74 3.74 1.96 -2.82
N GLY A 75 2.95 0.90 -2.88
CA GLY A 75 1.74 0.80 -2.06
C GLY A 75 1.23 -0.62 -1.90
N GLY A 76 0.36 -0.81 -0.89
CA GLY A 76 -0.30 -2.07 -0.59
C GLY A 76 0.47 -3.01 0.33
N GLU A 77 1.74 -2.76 0.61
CA GLU A 77 2.58 -3.58 1.49
C GLU A 77 3.58 -2.70 2.26
N VAL A 78 4.23 -3.28 3.27
CA VAL A 78 5.31 -2.61 4.01
C VAL A 78 6.54 -2.45 3.10
N ILE A 79 7.13 -1.27 3.10
CA ILE A 79 8.29 -0.94 2.28
C ILE A 79 9.59 -1.25 3.02
N SER A 80 10.49 -1.97 2.36
CA SER A 80 11.84 -2.26 2.85
C SER A 80 12.80 -1.10 2.51
N THR A 81 13.34 -0.45 3.52
CA THR A 81 14.38 0.60 3.35
C THR A 81 15.66 0.03 2.74
N LYS A 82 15.95 -1.26 3.01
CA LYS A 82 17.07 -1.98 2.40
C LYS A 82 16.96 -1.99 0.87
N ASP A 83 15.78 -2.31 0.34
CA ASP A 83 15.55 -2.39 -1.11
C ASP A 83 15.64 -1.01 -1.78
N LEU A 84 15.14 0.04 -1.10
CA LEU A 84 15.28 1.42 -1.55
C LEU A 84 16.75 1.82 -1.62
N ASN A 85 17.52 1.55 -0.58
CA ASN A 85 18.94 1.89 -0.52
C ASN A 85 19.78 1.10 -1.52
N GLN A 86 19.43 -0.17 -1.76
CA GLN A 86 20.05 -0.97 -2.79
C GLN A 86 19.82 -0.38 -4.19
N TRP A 87 18.59 0.03 -4.50
CA TRP A 87 18.24 0.68 -5.76
C TRP A 87 18.95 2.02 -5.96
N LEU A 88 19.03 2.83 -4.92
CA LEU A 88 19.68 4.16 -4.94
C LEU A 88 21.19 4.10 -5.24
N LYS A 89 21.85 2.97 -5.02
CA LYS A 89 23.27 2.80 -5.43
C LYS A 89 23.45 2.91 -6.95
N PHE A 90 22.44 2.49 -7.71
CA PHE A 90 22.48 2.51 -9.18
C PHE A 90 21.78 3.76 -9.75
N TYR A 91 20.76 4.27 -9.07
CA TYR A 91 19.91 5.36 -9.55
C TYR A 91 19.69 6.43 -8.48
N PRO A 92 20.72 7.24 -8.19
CA PRO A 92 20.68 8.23 -7.09
C PRO A 92 19.66 9.36 -7.30
N GLY A 93 19.27 9.64 -8.55
CA GLY A 93 18.25 10.64 -8.88
C GLY A 93 16.81 10.22 -8.61
N HIS A 94 16.55 8.93 -8.32
CA HIS A 94 15.20 8.42 -8.13
C HIS A 94 14.62 8.84 -6.78
N ARG A 95 13.29 8.95 -6.73
CA ARG A 95 12.55 9.35 -5.53
C ARG A 95 11.36 8.42 -5.31
N PHE A 96 11.02 8.21 -4.05
CA PHE A 96 10.01 7.23 -3.66
C PHE A 96 8.84 7.90 -2.95
N ILE A 97 7.66 7.34 -3.16
CA ILE A 97 6.42 7.73 -2.49
C ILE A 97 5.78 6.45 -1.95
N ASN A 98 5.45 6.43 -0.67
CA ASN A 98 4.57 5.42 -0.10
C ASN A 98 3.12 5.88 -0.25
N GLU A 99 2.27 5.07 -0.88
CA GLU A 99 0.84 5.28 -1.01
C GLU A 99 0.10 4.22 -0.19
N TYR A 100 -0.74 4.67 0.73
CA TYR A 100 -1.60 3.78 1.51
C TYR A 100 -3.07 4.14 1.27
N GLY A 101 -3.91 3.11 1.14
CA GLY A 101 -5.35 3.23 1.14
C GLY A 101 -6.03 1.94 0.71
N PRO A 102 -7.16 1.61 1.37
CA PRO A 102 -8.00 0.48 1.01
C PRO A 102 -8.88 0.81 -0.21
N THR A 103 -9.34 -0.22 -0.88
CA THR A 103 -10.28 -0.11 -2.00
C THR A 103 -11.57 0.62 -1.59
N GLU A 104 -12.01 0.42 -0.37
CA GLU A 104 -13.21 0.99 0.24
C GLU A 104 -13.13 2.51 0.44
N ALA A 105 -11.91 3.08 0.41
CA ALA A 105 -11.65 4.52 0.47
C ALA A 105 -10.98 5.04 -0.83
N THR A 106 -11.23 4.40 -1.95
CA THR A 106 -10.81 4.83 -3.30
C THR A 106 -9.29 4.94 -3.46
N VAL A 107 -8.58 3.84 -3.18
CA VAL A 107 -7.16 3.56 -3.42
C VAL A 107 -6.22 4.37 -2.53
N ALA A 108 -6.12 5.68 -2.72
CA ALA A 108 -5.14 6.52 -2.02
C ALA A 108 -5.82 7.30 -0.90
N SER A 109 -5.52 6.98 0.33
CA SER A 109 -6.01 7.72 1.50
C SER A 109 -4.92 8.55 2.16
N THR A 110 -3.68 8.06 2.16
CA THR A 110 -2.51 8.81 2.64
C THR A 110 -1.33 8.61 1.71
N TYR A 111 -0.36 9.51 1.79
CA TYR A 111 0.91 9.39 1.09
C TYR A 111 2.07 9.90 1.94
N PHE A 112 3.24 9.34 1.73
CA PHE A 112 4.49 9.76 2.32
C PHE A 112 5.58 9.89 1.26
N ARG A 113 6.15 11.08 1.13
CA ARG A 113 7.34 11.27 0.29
C ARG A 113 8.55 10.82 1.09
N ILE A 114 9.18 9.73 0.65
CA ILE A 114 10.29 9.13 1.37
C ILE A 114 11.52 10.04 1.21
N PRO A 115 12.06 10.59 2.29
CA PRO A 115 13.24 11.45 2.22
C PRO A 115 14.49 10.62 1.86
N VAL A 116 15.31 11.17 0.99
CA VAL A 116 16.65 10.67 0.66
C VAL A 116 17.64 11.69 1.16
N ASN A 117 18.58 11.29 2.00
CA ASN A 117 19.58 12.17 2.62
C ASN A 117 20.71 12.56 1.64
N ALA A 118 21.66 13.37 2.10
CA ALA A 118 22.80 13.83 1.29
C ALA A 118 23.73 12.69 0.83
N ASP A 119 23.77 11.58 1.57
CA ASP A 119 24.54 10.39 1.23
C ASP A 119 23.77 9.45 0.29
N ASN A 120 22.67 9.94 -0.27
CA ASN A 120 21.78 9.21 -1.16
C ASN A 120 21.18 7.93 -0.53
N GLN A 121 20.78 8.01 0.73
CA GLN A 121 20.20 6.91 1.48
C GLN A 121 18.87 7.31 2.13
N VAL A 122 18.02 6.32 2.32
CA VAL A 122 16.82 6.39 3.15
C VAL A 122 17.21 5.92 4.56
N ASP A 123 17.19 6.84 5.51
CA ASP A 123 17.52 6.59 6.91
C ASP A 123 16.24 6.64 7.75
N LEU A 124 15.42 5.59 7.60
CA LEU A 124 14.17 5.43 8.33
C LEU A 124 14.09 3.99 8.86
N PRO A 125 13.82 3.79 10.16
CA PRO A 125 13.62 2.45 10.71
C PRO A 125 12.36 1.78 10.15
N VAL A 126 11.32 2.56 9.92
CA VAL A 126 10.06 2.18 9.27
C VAL A 126 9.62 3.30 8.35
N VAL A 127 9.12 2.96 7.17
CA VAL A 127 8.56 3.95 6.24
C VAL A 127 7.12 4.25 6.64
N PRO A 128 6.79 5.49 7.05
CA PRO A 128 5.41 5.88 7.38
C PRO A 128 4.46 5.74 6.20
N ILE A 129 3.17 5.59 6.48
CA ILE A 129 2.11 5.73 5.47
C ILE A 129 1.72 7.19 5.22
N GLY A 130 2.25 8.12 6.02
CA GLY A 130 2.24 9.57 5.79
C GLY A 130 0.98 10.28 6.23
N LYS A 131 0.58 11.28 5.44
CA LYS A 131 -0.53 12.21 5.75
C LYS A 131 -1.69 12.02 4.79
N PRO A 132 -2.92 12.38 5.20
CA PRO A 132 -4.10 12.25 4.34
C PRO A 132 -3.96 13.06 3.04
N VAL A 133 -4.50 12.50 1.96
CA VAL A 133 -4.68 13.22 0.70
C VAL A 133 -5.84 14.20 0.80
N TYR A 134 -5.99 15.09 -0.20
CA TYR A 134 -7.11 16.03 -0.23
C TYR A 134 -8.46 15.33 -0.13
N ASN A 135 -9.41 15.96 0.57
CA ASN A 135 -10.77 15.48 0.79
C ASN A 135 -10.85 14.13 1.53
N THR A 136 -9.79 13.74 2.24
CA THR A 136 -9.73 12.55 3.09
C THR A 136 -9.57 12.98 4.53
N GLN A 137 -10.35 12.38 5.42
CA GLN A 137 -10.28 12.56 6.85
C GLN A 137 -9.77 11.28 7.50
N ILE A 138 -8.87 11.43 8.46
CA ILE A 138 -8.25 10.30 9.16
C ILE A 138 -8.57 10.43 10.66
N TYR A 139 -9.01 9.32 11.22
CA TYR A 139 -9.29 9.20 12.64
C TYR A 139 -8.54 7.98 13.19
N ILE A 140 -7.82 8.16 14.29
CA ILE A 140 -7.17 7.08 15.03
C ILE A 140 -7.96 6.90 16.31
N LEU A 141 -8.66 5.78 16.43
CA LEU A 141 -9.63 5.59 17.49
C LEU A 141 -9.26 4.39 18.38
N ASN A 142 -9.53 4.53 19.67
CA ASN A 142 -9.45 3.43 20.62
C ASN A 142 -10.70 2.52 20.55
N ARG A 143 -10.73 1.45 21.33
CA ARG A 143 -11.86 0.51 21.42
C ARG A 143 -13.20 1.15 21.83
N PHE A 144 -13.17 2.34 22.41
CA PHE A 144 -14.36 3.12 22.81
C PHE A 144 -14.78 4.13 21.72
N ARG A 145 -14.09 4.14 20.56
CA ARG A 145 -14.26 5.10 19.46
C ARG A 145 -13.93 6.54 19.84
N GLU A 146 -13.01 6.72 20.77
CA GLU A 146 -12.45 8.02 21.15
C GLU A 146 -11.10 8.22 20.45
N HIS A 147 -10.75 9.49 20.20
CA HIS A 147 -9.47 9.83 19.57
C HIS A 147 -8.27 9.38 20.42
N CYS A 148 -7.33 8.71 19.79
CA CYS A 148 -6.02 8.45 20.38
C CYS A 148 -5.14 9.70 20.36
N MET A 149 -4.36 9.90 21.41
CA MET A 149 -3.33 10.94 21.45
C MET A 149 -2.17 10.59 20.50
N PRO A 150 -1.42 11.58 19.97
CA PRO A 150 -0.19 11.32 19.21
C PRO A 150 0.72 10.33 19.94
N GLY A 151 1.32 9.40 19.20
CA GLY A 151 2.15 8.32 19.72
C GLY A 151 1.39 7.10 20.23
N VAL A 152 0.09 7.23 20.53
CA VAL A 152 -0.73 6.10 21.04
C VAL A 152 -1.32 5.32 19.86
N PRO A 153 -1.13 3.98 19.80
CA PRO A 153 -1.75 3.14 18.79
C PRO A 153 -3.29 3.13 18.88
N GLY A 154 -3.94 3.08 17.73
CA GLY A 154 -5.38 2.90 17.60
C GLY A 154 -5.77 2.39 16.23
N GLU A 155 -7.03 2.01 16.09
CA GLU A 155 -7.57 1.58 14.81
C GLU A 155 -7.78 2.78 13.89
N LEU A 156 -7.39 2.63 12.63
CA LEU A 156 -7.54 3.63 11.60
C LEU A 156 -8.96 3.63 11.03
N TYR A 157 -9.59 4.80 11.02
CA TYR A 157 -10.84 5.05 10.32
C TYR A 157 -10.63 6.15 9.28
N ILE A 158 -11.26 5.97 8.12
CA ILE A 158 -11.13 6.88 6.98
C ILE A 158 -12.50 7.48 6.66
N GLY A 159 -12.56 8.80 6.60
CA GLY A 159 -13.72 9.57 6.17
C GLY A 159 -13.45 10.41 4.92
N GLY A 160 -14.47 11.10 4.44
CA GLY A 160 -14.38 12.02 3.33
C GLY A 160 -14.86 11.45 2.00
N MET A 161 -14.61 12.19 0.92
CA MET A 161 -15.19 11.92 -0.40
C MET A 161 -14.76 10.59 -1.03
N GLY A 162 -13.63 10.03 -0.60
CA GLY A 162 -13.11 8.75 -1.08
C GLY A 162 -13.85 7.52 -0.54
N VAL A 163 -14.65 7.66 0.52
CA VAL A 163 -15.37 6.53 1.14
C VAL A 163 -16.42 6.01 0.18
N SER A 164 -16.36 4.71 -0.14
CA SER A 164 -17.26 4.07 -1.10
C SER A 164 -18.68 3.92 -0.55
N ARG A 165 -19.63 3.62 -1.43
CA ARG A 165 -21.03 3.38 -1.03
C ARG A 165 -21.21 2.12 -0.20
N GLY A 166 -20.27 1.18 -0.30
CA GLY A 166 -20.29 -0.11 0.39
C GLY A 166 -20.19 -1.29 -0.55
N TYR A 167 -20.27 -2.48 0.03
CA TYR A 167 -20.25 -3.76 -0.69
C TYR A 167 -21.62 -4.08 -1.27
N HIS A 168 -21.66 -4.47 -2.52
CA HIS A 168 -22.90 -4.80 -3.22
C HIS A 168 -23.58 -6.04 -2.58
N ASN A 169 -24.87 -5.90 -2.26
CA ASN A 169 -25.70 -6.97 -1.64
C ASN A 169 -25.10 -7.59 -0.36
N LYS A 170 -24.37 -6.82 0.44
CA LYS A 170 -23.77 -7.26 1.71
C LYS A 170 -24.14 -6.31 2.86
N PRO A 171 -25.42 -6.21 3.27
CA PRO A 171 -25.85 -5.22 4.27
C PRO A 171 -25.19 -5.37 5.62
N GLU A 172 -24.95 -6.60 6.08
CA GLU A 172 -24.31 -6.88 7.37
C GLU A 172 -22.85 -6.41 7.36
N LYS A 173 -22.06 -6.81 6.35
CA LYS A 173 -20.68 -6.34 6.18
C LYS A 173 -20.60 -4.81 6.02
N ASN A 174 -21.61 -4.21 5.38
CA ASN A 174 -21.66 -2.75 5.25
C ASN A 174 -21.88 -2.06 6.61
N ALA A 175 -22.75 -2.60 7.44
CA ALA A 175 -23.00 -2.06 8.77
C ALA A 175 -21.78 -2.15 9.70
N GLU A 176 -20.96 -3.17 9.53
CA GLU A 176 -19.71 -3.37 10.28
C GLU A 176 -18.57 -2.48 9.79
N ALA A 177 -18.42 -2.35 8.46
CA ALA A 177 -17.28 -1.68 7.85
C ALA A 177 -17.49 -0.18 7.62
N PHE A 178 -18.73 0.26 7.34
CA PHE A 178 -19.06 1.67 7.06
C PHE A 178 -19.96 2.21 8.16
N VAL A 179 -19.32 2.76 9.20
CA VAL A 179 -20.01 3.24 10.40
C VAL A 179 -20.38 4.73 10.27
N PRO A 180 -21.45 5.20 10.93
CA PRO A 180 -21.73 6.63 11.03
C PRO A 180 -20.54 7.40 11.61
N ASN A 181 -20.28 8.61 11.10
CA ASN A 181 -19.24 9.47 11.65
C ASN A 181 -19.71 10.12 12.96
N PRO A 182 -19.18 9.72 14.13
CA PRO A 182 -19.61 10.28 15.40
C PRO A 182 -19.14 11.73 15.61
N PHE A 183 -18.18 12.18 14.81
CA PHE A 183 -17.60 13.52 14.88
C PHE A 183 -18.33 14.53 13.99
N ASN A 184 -19.27 14.06 13.16
CA ASN A 184 -20.15 14.89 12.33
C ASN A 184 -21.63 14.49 12.50
N PRO A 185 -22.21 14.62 13.68
CA PRO A 185 -23.58 14.18 13.95
C PRO A 185 -24.64 15.01 13.19
N ALA A 186 -24.26 16.13 12.61
CA ALA A 186 -25.17 16.97 11.82
C ALA A 186 -25.47 16.39 10.43
N ASP A 187 -24.63 15.50 9.93
CA ASP A 187 -24.82 14.80 8.64
C ASP A 187 -24.87 13.28 8.84
N PRO A 188 -26.07 12.69 8.94
CA PRO A 188 -26.22 11.24 9.09
C PRO A 188 -25.73 10.43 7.89
N SER A 189 -25.49 11.07 6.74
CA SER A 189 -24.94 10.41 5.55
C SER A 189 -23.42 10.31 5.57
N ASP A 190 -22.75 11.08 6.44
CA ASP A 190 -21.30 11.06 6.62
C ASP A 190 -20.89 9.78 7.35
N ARG A 191 -20.00 9.02 6.71
CA ARG A 191 -19.59 7.70 7.19
C ARG A 191 -18.07 7.57 7.22
N LEU A 192 -17.61 6.78 8.18
CA LEU A 192 -16.23 6.35 8.26
C LEU A 192 -16.11 4.90 7.79
N TYR A 193 -15.10 4.64 7.00
CA TYR A 193 -14.67 3.27 6.73
C TYR A 193 -13.75 2.80 7.85
N ARG A 194 -14.12 1.73 8.51
CA ARG A 194 -13.34 1.01 9.52
C ARG A 194 -12.35 0.11 8.82
N THR A 195 -11.03 0.38 8.93
CA THR A 195 -10.02 -0.32 8.13
C THR A 195 -9.58 -1.66 8.70
N GLY A 196 -9.64 -1.83 10.02
CA GLY A 196 -9.00 -2.92 10.75
C GLY A 196 -7.48 -2.76 10.87
N ASP A 197 -6.90 -1.68 10.35
CA ASP A 197 -5.48 -1.38 10.44
C ASP A 197 -5.17 -0.63 11.73
N VAL A 198 -4.10 -1.00 12.42
CA VAL A 198 -3.59 -0.32 13.61
C VAL A 198 -2.48 0.62 13.20
N VAL A 199 -2.63 1.87 13.59
CA VAL A 199 -1.67 2.95 13.28
C VAL A 199 -1.37 3.79 14.52
N ARG A 200 -0.30 4.59 14.46
CA ARG A 200 -0.09 5.71 15.39
C ARG A 200 0.32 6.96 14.63
N MET A 201 0.00 8.10 15.20
CA MET A 201 0.48 9.40 14.70
C MET A 201 1.87 9.68 15.29
N LEU A 202 2.83 9.97 14.44
CA LEU A 202 4.17 10.40 14.83
C LEU A 202 4.17 11.91 15.17
N ASP A 203 5.22 12.38 15.84
CA ASP A 203 5.40 13.80 16.18
C ASP A 203 5.46 14.70 14.92
N THR A 204 5.84 14.15 13.76
CA THR A 204 5.82 14.84 12.47
C THR A 204 4.41 15.01 11.89
N GLY A 205 3.40 14.39 12.51
CA GLY A 205 2.03 14.30 12.01
C GLY A 205 1.85 13.25 10.92
N ASP A 206 2.88 12.46 10.61
CA ASP A 206 2.78 11.32 9.72
C ASP A 206 2.22 10.11 10.45
N LEU A 207 1.54 9.23 9.72
CA LEU A 207 1.00 7.98 10.26
C LEU A 207 2.00 6.84 10.05
N GLU A 208 2.22 6.07 11.10
CA GLU A 208 2.96 4.81 11.04
C GLU A 208 2.00 3.63 11.11
N PHE A 209 2.14 2.70 10.18
CA PHE A 209 1.39 1.45 10.17
C PHE A 209 2.03 0.45 11.12
N LEU A 210 1.26 -0.12 12.03
CA LEU A 210 1.74 -1.07 13.06
C LEU A 210 1.29 -2.50 12.81
N GLY A 211 0.30 -2.70 11.95
CA GLY A 211 -0.26 -4.02 11.64
C GLY A 211 -1.77 -3.99 11.51
N ARG A 212 -2.38 -5.16 11.64
CA ARG A 212 -3.84 -5.31 11.61
C ARG A 212 -4.37 -5.88 12.92
N GLU A 213 -5.59 -5.45 13.27
CA GLU A 213 -6.32 -6.02 14.41
C GLU A 213 -7.00 -7.34 14.04
N ASP A 214 -7.34 -7.53 12.77
CA ASP A 214 -7.97 -8.72 12.22
C ASP A 214 -6.94 -9.70 11.58
N HIS A 215 -7.43 -10.82 11.08
CA HIS A 215 -6.63 -11.88 10.45
C HIS A 215 -6.42 -11.70 8.94
N GLN A 216 -6.72 -10.53 8.40
CA GLN A 216 -6.54 -10.24 6.99
C GLN A 216 -5.05 -10.17 6.64
N ILE A 217 -4.66 -10.78 5.53
CA ILE A 217 -3.28 -10.91 5.09
C ILE A 217 -3.08 -10.16 3.78
N ASN A 218 -2.04 -9.34 3.70
CA ASN A 218 -1.57 -8.79 2.42
C ASN A 218 -0.39 -9.64 1.92
N LEU A 219 -0.60 -10.35 0.82
CA LEU A 219 0.41 -11.21 0.23
C LEU A 219 0.66 -10.83 -1.23
N ARG A 220 1.83 -10.30 -1.53
CA ARG A 220 2.25 -9.87 -2.89
C ARG A 220 1.24 -8.93 -3.56
N GLY A 221 0.68 -7.99 -2.78
CA GLY A 221 -0.34 -7.05 -3.23
C GLY A 221 -1.76 -7.62 -3.30
N TYR A 222 -1.97 -8.88 -2.94
CA TYR A 222 -3.30 -9.47 -2.82
C TYR A 222 -3.80 -9.37 -1.38
N ARG A 223 -5.03 -8.87 -1.24
CA ARG A 223 -5.75 -8.83 0.03
C ARG A 223 -6.45 -10.16 0.23
N ILE A 224 -6.01 -10.94 1.20
CA ILE A 224 -6.48 -12.30 1.47
C ILE A 224 -7.25 -12.31 2.79
N GLU A 225 -8.49 -12.73 2.72
CA GLU A 225 -9.30 -13.04 3.89
C GLU A 225 -9.05 -14.49 4.30
N ALA A 226 -8.33 -14.73 5.38
CA ALA A 226 -8.03 -16.06 5.88
C ALA A 226 -9.32 -16.91 6.07
N GLY A 227 -10.39 -16.28 6.57
CA GLY A 227 -11.69 -16.91 6.76
C GLY A 227 -12.38 -17.37 5.48
N GLU A 228 -12.11 -16.76 4.31
CA GLU A 228 -12.65 -17.25 3.02
C GLU A 228 -11.98 -18.57 2.62
N ILE A 229 -10.67 -18.69 2.81
CA ILE A 229 -9.93 -19.92 2.54
C ILE A 229 -10.37 -21.02 3.52
N GLU A 230 -10.49 -20.69 4.81
CA GLU A 230 -10.97 -21.61 5.84
C GLU A 230 -12.39 -22.11 5.54
N SER A 231 -13.27 -21.24 5.05
CA SER A 231 -14.62 -21.59 4.66
C SER A 231 -14.63 -22.53 3.46
N ALA A 232 -13.84 -22.22 2.43
CA ALA A 232 -13.73 -23.07 1.25
C ALA A 232 -13.15 -24.46 1.58
N LEU A 233 -12.17 -24.52 2.50
CA LEU A 233 -11.63 -25.81 2.97
C LEU A 233 -12.68 -26.64 3.73
N ARG A 234 -13.51 -26.01 4.55
CA ARG A 234 -14.59 -26.68 5.30
C ARG A 234 -15.78 -27.17 4.44
N GLU A 235 -15.87 -26.69 3.18
CA GLU A 235 -16.87 -27.28 2.24
C GLU A 235 -16.53 -28.72 1.86
N HIS A 236 -15.29 -29.17 2.05
CA HIS A 236 -14.91 -30.56 1.79
C HIS A 236 -15.34 -31.43 2.95
N GLU A 237 -16.11 -32.51 2.66
CA GLU A 237 -16.74 -33.42 3.66
C GLU A 237 -15.77 -34.03 4.69
N SER A 238 -14.50 -34.18 4.35
CA SER A 238 -13.45 -34.71 5.24
C SER A 238 -12.76 -33.65 6.11
N VAL A 239 -13.15 -32.36 6.00
CA VAL A 239 -12.54 -31.27 6.77
C VAL A 239 -13.52 -30.75 7.80
N THR A 240 -13.24 -31.00 9.06
CA THR A 240 -14.07 -30.55 10.19
C THR A 240 -13.70 -29.12 10.61
N GLU A 241 -12.41 -28.80 10.66
CA GLU A 241 -11.90 -27.49 11.02
C GLU A 241 -10.68 -27.13 10.14
N ALA A 242 -10.54 -25.85 9.84
CA ALA A 242 -9.41 -25.30 9.09
C ALA A 242 -8.99 -23.98 9.71
N VAL A 243 -7.67 -23.76 9.81
CA VAL A 243 -7.08 -22.49 10.24
C VAL A 243 -5.99 -22.10 9.25
N VAL A 244 -6.06 -20.88 8.72
CA VAL A 244 -5.08 -20.31 7.79
C VAL A 244 -4.21 -19.33 8.55
N VAL A 245 -2.91 -19.57 8.56
CA VAL A 245 -1.93 -18.70 9.21
C VAL A 245 -0.84 -18.27 8.23
N PRO A 246 -0.46 -16.99 8.20
CA PRO A 246 0.64 -16.53 7.38
C PRO A 246 1.95 -17.09 7.92
N ARG A 247 2.82 -17.57 7.03
CA ARG A 247 4.19 -17.97 7.36
C ARG A 247 5.18 -17.03 6.72
N LYS A 248 6.35 -16.89 7.33
CA LYS A 248 7.49 -16.21 6.72
C LYS A 248 8.46 -17.27 6.19
N ASP A 249 8.97 -17.05 4.98
CA ASP A 249 10.07 -17.83 4.44
C ASP A 249 11.40 -17.51 5.15
N THR A 250 12.47 -18.19 4.76
CA THR A 250 13.82 -17.98 5.31
C THR A 250 14.36 -16.56 5.04
N ALA A 251 13.83 -15.85 4.08
CA ALA A 251 14.17 -14.47 3.75
C ALA A 251 13.28 -13.45 4.48
N GLY A 252 12.28 -13.92 5.26
CA GLY A 252 11.36 -13.08 6.02
C GLY A 252 10.11 -12.62 5.26
N ASN A 253 9.91 -13.08 4.02
CA ASN A 253 8.73 -12.75 3.24
C ASN A 253 7.54 -13.62 3.65
N LEU A 254 6.33 -13.04 3.61
CA LEU A 254 5.09 -13.79 3.79
C LEU A 254 4.87 -14.78 2.65
N THR A 255 4.47 -16.01 3.01
CA THR A 255 4.10 -17.11 2.09
C THR A 255 2.80 -17.76 2.51
#